data_e34ef3ffd5886dcef45c0c3e6479a692
#
_entry.id   e34ef3ffd5886dcef45c0c3e6479a692
#
_cell.length_a   1.000
_cell.length_b   1.000
_cell.length_c   1.000
_cell.angle_alpha   90.00
_cell.angle_beta   90.00
_cell.angle_gamma   90.00
#
_symmetry.space_group_name_H-M   'P 1'
#
loop_
_entity.id
_entity.type
_entity.pdbx_description
1 polymer ?
#
loop_
_entity_poly.entity_id
_entity_poly.type
_entity_poly.pdbx_seq_one_letter_code
_entity_poly.pdbx_strand_id
1 'polypeptide(L)'
;LTEEIGGLDLLILSSGTGDLNEKLDFEIENKTNLLNVNAFTEIVDWTFNYFQKQGKGHLVAISSIAGIRGSRIAPAYNASKAYQINYLEGLRQKATKTKKPIYVTDIRPGFVDTDMAKGEGQFWVAPKEKAARQIVGIIKKKKGIGYVTKRWWIIAKLLRLIPNELYKKT
;
A
#
# COMPACT_ATOMS: atom_id res chain seq x y z
N LEU A 1 -19.56 16.53 2.39
CA LEU A 1 -19.20 15.60 3.48
C LEU A 1 -18.13 16.18 4.41
N THR A 2 -16.93 16.60 3.92
CA THR A 2 -15.87 17.14 4.80
C THR A 2 -16.26 18.43 5.49
N GLU A 3 -17.03 19.29 4.85
CA GLU A 3 -17.57 20.52 5.46
C GLU A 3 -18.60 20.19 6.55
N GLU A 4 -19.51 19.25 6.29
CA GLU A 4 -20.55 18.81 7.23
C GLU A 4 -19.97 18.20 8.51
N ILE A 5 -18.85 17.46 8.42
CA ILE A 5 -18.18 16.83 9.56
C ILE A 5 -17.12 17.73 10.24
N GLY A 6 -16.98 18.98 9.80
CA GLY A 6 -16.04 19.93 10.38
C GLY A 6 -14.56 19.70 10.03
N GLY A 7 -14.27 18.91 9.00
CA GLY A 7 -12.93 18.63 8.54
C GLY A 7 -12.59 17.15 8.46
N LEU A 8 -11.34 16.82 8.08
CA LEU A 8 -10.82 15.47 7.96
C LEU A 8 -9.44 15.39 8.63
N ASP A 9 -9.32 14.62 9.70
CA ASP A 9 -8.02 14.45 10.38
C ASP A 9 -7.25 13.22 9.89
N LEU A 10 -7.97 12.17 9.45
CA LEU A 10 -7.40 10.90 9.02
C LEU A 10 -8.17 10.31 7.85
N LEU A 11 -7.46 9.98 6.77
CA LEU A 11 -7.99 9.14 5.69
C LEU A 11 -7.23 7.82 5.67
N ILE A 12 -7.96 6.71 5.66
CA ILE A 12 -7.38 5.37 5.49
C ILE A 12 -7.91 4.79 4.17
N LEU A 13 -7.04 4.70 3.17
CA LEU A 13 -7.34 4.10 1.87
C LEU A 13 -6.94 2.62 1.90
N SER A 14 -7.94 1.75 2.00
CA SER A 14 -7.77 0.30 2.03
C SER A 14 -8.29 -0.41 0.78
N SER A 15 -8.93 0.33 -0.13
CA SER A 15 -9.41 -0.23 -1.39
C SER A 15 -8.27 -0.73 -2.26
N GLY A 16 -8.52 -1.84 -2.93
CA GLY A 16 -7.56 -2.45 -3.82
C GLY A 16 -8.08 -3.80 -4.32
N THR A 17 -7.59 -4.22 -5.46
CA THR A 17 -7.89 -5.53 -6.05
C THR A 17 -6.63 -6.14 -6.61
N GLY A 18 -6.65 -7.45 -6.87
CA GLY A 18 -5.58 -8.16 -7.54
C GLY A 18 -5.99 -9.61 -7.77
N ASP A 19 -5.97 -10.01 -9.01
CA ASP A 19 -6.25 -11.36 -9.45
C ASP A 19 -4.97 -11.99 -10.02
N LEU A 20 -4.90 -13.33 -9.99
CA LEU A 20 -3.86 -14.07 -10.68
C LEU A 20 -4.12 -14.00 -12.18
N ASN A 21 -3.09 -13.76 -12.98
CA ASN A 21 -3.21 -13.57 -14.41
C ASN A 21 -2.00 -14.11 -15.18
N GLU A 22 -1.81 -15.41 -15.13
CA GLU A 22 -0.70 -16.07 -15.82
C GLU A 22 -0.79 -15.95 -17.36
N LYS A 23 -2.00 -15.77 -17.89
CA LYS A 23 -2.25 -15.68 -19.34
C LYS A 23 -2.13 -14.25 -19.87
N LEU A 24 -1.87 -13.27 -19.01
CA LEU A 24 -1.80 -11.84 -19.35
C LEU A 24 -3.09 -11.32 -20.05
N ASP A 25 -4.26 -11.71 -19.52
CA ASP A 25 -5.53 -11.15 -19.95
C ASP A 25 -5.60 -9.68 -19.59
N PHE A 26 -5.74 -8.82 -20.59
CA PHE A 26 -5.73 -7.37 -20.44
C PHE A 26 -6.87 -6.84 -19.57
N GLU A 27 -8.04 -7.46 -19.60
CA GLU A 27 -9.18 -7.02 -18.79
C GLU A 27 -8.91 -7.16 -17.29
N ILE A 28 -8.21 -8.24 -16.88
CA ILE A 28 -7.78 -8.44 -15.50
C ILE A 28 -6.74 -7.39 -15.09
N GLU A 29 -5.75 -7.14 -15.96
CA GLU A 29 -4.71 -6.13 -15.73
C GLU A 29 -5.33 -4.73 -15.64
N ASN A 30 -6.22 -4.39 -16.58
CA ASN A 30 -6.89 -3.09 -16.65
C ASN A 30 -7.75 -2.81 -15.42
N LYS A 31 -8.55 -3.78 -14.98
CA LYS A 31 -9.35 -3.68 -13.75
C LYS A 31 -8.48 -3.38 -12.53
N THR A 32 -7.34 -4.06 -12.43
CA THR A 32 -6.38 -3.84 -11.34
C THR A 32 -5.80 -2.43 -11.41
N ASN A 33 -5.40 -1.96 -12.59
CA ASN A 33 -4.81 -0.63 -12.78
C ASN A 33 -5.82 0.49 -12.52
N LEU A 34 -7.07 0.35 -12.99
CA LEU A 34 -8.11 1.35 -12.75
C LEU A 34 -8.34 1.61 -11.26
N LEU A 35 -8.39 0.56 -10.44
CA LEU A 35 -8.60 0.72 -8.99
C LEU A 35 -7.30 1.08 -8.25
N ASN A 36 -6.22 0.31 -8.47
CA ASN A 36 -5.02 0.42 -7.65
C ASN A 36 -4.09 1.56 -8.07
N VAL A 37 -4.25 2.11 -9.28
CA VAL A 37 -3.43 3.21 -9.79
C VAL A 37 -4.29 4.46 -9.98
N ASN A 38 -5.29 4.43 -10.87
CA ASN A 38 -6.03 5.64 -11.23
C ASN A 38 -6.87 6.16 -10.06
N ALA A 39 -7.81 5.36 -9.55
CA ALA A 39 -8.65 5.76 -8.42
C ALA A 39 -7.83 6.02 -7.14
N PHE A 40 -6.77 5.22 -6.91
CA PHE A 40 -5.83 5.46 -5.82
C PHE A 40 -5.21 6.85 -5.93
N THR A 41 -4.69 7.22 -7.11
CA THR A 41 -4.02 8.51 -7.32
C THR A 41 -4.99 9.66 -7.10
N GLU A 42 -6.19 9.59 -7.66
CA GLU A 42 -7.23 10.61 -7.52
C GLU A 42 -7.57 10.90 -6.05
N ILE A 43 -7.86 9.84 -5.28
CA ILE A 43 -8.23 9.98 -3.87
C ILE A 43 -7.05 10.50 -3.03
N VAL A 44 -5.86 10.00 -3.29
CA VAL A 44 -4.65 10.37 -2.54
C VAL A 44 -4.24 11.81 -2.82
N ASP A 45 -4.32 12.25 -4.08
CA ASP A 45 -4.06 13.64 -4.48
C ASP A 45 -5.06 14.60 -3.85
N TRP A 46 -6.35 14.29 -3.97
CA TRP A 46 -7.39 15.09 -3.34
C TRP A 46 -7.16 15.22 -1.83
N THR A 47 -6.89 14.09 -1.16
CA THR A 47 -6.66 14.07 0.29
C THR A 47 -5.44 14.89 0.71
N PHE A 48 -4.33 14.72 -0.01
CA PHE A 48 -3.11 15.45 0.30
C PHE A 48 -3.29 16.95 0.12
N ASN A 49 -3.93 17.40 -0.97
CA ASN A 49 -4.24 18.79 -1.22
C ASN A 49 -5.21 19.36 -0.18
N TYR A 50 -6.21 18.57 0.25
CA TYR A 50 -7.11 18.94 1.34
C TYR A 50 -6.34 19.19 2.63
N PHE A 51 -5.45 18.28 3.03
CA PHE A 51 -4.61 18.45 4.23
C PHE A 51 -3.65 19.62 4.13
N GLN A 52 -3.15 19.91 2.93
CA GLN A 52 -2.33 21.11 2.72
C GLN A 52 -3.13 22.41 2.97
N LYS A 53 -4.37 22.49 2.52
CA LYS A 53 -5.26 23.63 2.78
C LYS A 53 -5.65 23.70 4.24
N GLN A 54 -6.07 22.58 4.84
CA GLN A 54 -6.45 22.50 6.26
C GLN A 54 -5.28 22.76 7.21
N GLY A 55 -4.04 22.55 6.77
CA GLY A 55 -2.83 22.77 7.57
C GLY A 55 -2.39 21.56 8.40
N LYS A 56 -3.13 20.48 8.43
CA LYS A 56 -2.83 19.24 9.16
C LYS A 56 -3.57 18.06 8.54
N GLY A 57 -3.10 16.82 8.81
CA GLY A 57 -3.81 15.61 8.46
C GLY A 57 -2.93 14.37 8.41
N HIS A 58 -3.55 13.21 8.29
CA HIS A 58 -2.85 11.94 8.21
C HIS A 58 -3.44 11.07 7.09
N LEU A 59 -2.70 10.91 6.01
CA LEU A 59 -3.02 9.99 4.92
C LEU A 59 -2.39 8.63 5.21
N VAL A 60 -3.19 7.58 5.20
CA VAL A 60 -2.77 6.19 5.35
C VAL A 60 -3.23 5.39 4.14
N ALA A 61 -2.36 4.64 3.51
CA ALA A 61 -2.74 3.73 2.45
C ALA A 61 -2.20 2.31 2.69
N ILE A 62 -2.99 1.32 2.31
CA ILE A 62 -2.63 -0.10 2.40
C ILE A 62 -2.06 -0.55 1.06
N SER A 63 -0.73 -0.54 0.95
CA SER A 63 -0.03 -1.11 -0.20
C SER A 63 0.14 -2.63 -0.06
N SER A 64 1.32 -3.18 -0.25
CA SER A 64 1.62 -4.60 -0.02
C SER A 64 3.12 -4.86 -0.06
N ILE A 65 3.55 -5.96 0.56
CA ILE A 65 4.88 -6.55 0.34
C ILE A 65 5.09 -6.94 -1.14
N ALA A 66 4.00 -7.27 -1.86
CA ALA A 66 4.02 -7.61 -3.28
C ALA A 66 4.60 -6.49 -4.17
N GLY A 67 4.51 -5.23 -3.74
CA GLY A 67 5.11 -4.10 -4.45
C GLY A 67 6.63 -4.01 -4.38
N ILE A 68 7.31 -4.95 -3.73
CA ILE A 68 8.79 -4.96 -3.63
C ILE A 68 9.45 -5.53 -4.89
N ARG A 69 8.81 -6.52 -5.52
CA ARG A 69 9.29 -7.19 -6.74
C ARG A 69 8.12 -7.55 -7.66
N GLY A 70 8.40 -7.70 -8.95
CA GLY A 70 7.42 -8.23 -9.91
C GLY A 70 7.00 -9.67 -9.62
N SER A 71 5.90 -10.11 -10.20
CA SER A 71 5.44 -11.50 -10.13
C SER A 71 4.97 -11.97 -11.50
N ARG A 72 5.35 -13.20 -11.90
CA ARG A 72 4.90 -13.80 -13.17
C ARG A 72 3.42 -14.16 -13.18
N ILE A 73 2.84 -14.37 -12.00
CA ILE A 73 1.45 -14.81 -11.85
C ILE A 73 0.47 -13.67 -11.56
N ALA A 74 0.95 -12.46 -11.23
CA ALA A 74 0.11 -11.30 -10.94
C ALA A 74 0.82 -9.98 -11.30
N PRO A 75 1.19 -9.75 -12.57
CA PRO A 75 2.05 -8.63 -12.98
C PRO A 75 1.45 -7.27 -12.61
N ALA A 76 0.19 -6.99 -12.98
CA ALA A 76 -0.45 -5.71 -12.69
C ALA A 76 -0.60 -5.47 -11.18
N TYR A 77 -0.96 -6.49 -10.41
CA TYR A 77 -1.07 -6.34 -8.96
C TYR A 77 0.26 -5.90 -8.34
N ASN A 78 1.34 -6.63 -8.61
CA ASN A 78 2.66 -6.30 -8.06
C ASN A 78 3.13 -4.92 -8.54
N ALA A 79 2.96 -4.62 -9.83
CA ALA A 79 3.29 -3.31 -10.40
C ALA A 79 2.48 -2.18 -9.78
N SER A 80 1.16 -2.35 -9.61
CA SER A 80 0.31 -1.35 -8.97
C SER A 80 0.69 -1.10 -7.51
N LYS A 81 1.06 -2.14 -6.77
CA LYS A 81 1.54 -1.99 -5.39
C LYS A 81 2.92 -1.33 -5.32
N ALA A 82 3.79 -1.54 -6.30
CA ALA A 82 5.05 -0.82 -6.44
C ALA A 82 4.82 0.67 -6.76
N TYR A 83 3.87 0.98 -7.65
CA TYR A 83 3.42 2.34 -7.90
C TYR A 83 2.98 3.04 -6.60
N GLN A 84 2.08 2.42 -5.83
CA GLN A 84 1.59 2.97 -4.56
C GLN A 84 2.73 3.25 -3.57
N ILE A 85 3.68 2.33 -3.42
CA ILE A 85 4.86 2.48 -2.56
C ILE A 85 5.68 3.70 -2.96
N ASN A 86 5.99 3.84 -4.24
CA ASN A 86 6.79 4.93 -4.77
C ASN A 86 6.06 6.27 -4.67
N TYR A 87 4.78 6.29 -5.02
CA TYR A 87 3.93 7.48 -4.94
C TYR A 87 3.83 8.03 -3.51
N LEU A 88 3.57 7.16 -2.54
CA LEU A 88 3.51 7.55 -1.12
C LEU A 88 4.86 8.02 -0.59
N GLU A 89 5.98 7.50 -1.10
CA GLU A 89 7.31 8.01 -0.77
C GLU A 89 7.48 9.46 -1.24
N GLY A 90 7.09 9.78 -2.47
CA GLY A 90 7.10 11.15 -2.99
C GLY A 90 6.23 12.08 -2.16
N LEU A 91 5.04 11.64 -1.73
CA LEU A 91 4.17 12.44 -0.87
C LEU A 91 4.76 12.67 0.53
N ARG A 92 5.50 11.71 1.12
CA ARG A 92 6.23 11.93 2.38
C ARG A 92 7.29 13.02 2.23
N GLN A 93 8.04 13.01 1.12
CA GLN A 93 9.01 14.08 0.84
C GLN A 93 8.30 15.44 0.71
N LYS A 94 7.18 15.48 -0.03
CA LYS A 94 6.36 16.68 -0.18
C LYS A 94 5.82 17.17 1.16
N ALA A 95 5.29 16.27 1.99
CA ALA A 95 4.79 16.60 3.34
C ALA A 95 5.89 17.25 4.22
N THR A 96 7.09 16.68 4.21
CA THR A 96 8.24 17.23 4.94
C THR A 96 8.57 18.67 4.53
N LYS A 97 8.46 19.00 3.24
CA LYS A 97 8.72 20.34 2.71
C LYS A 97 7.65 21.37 3.12
N THR A 98 6.43 20.94 3.42
CA THR A 98 5.36 21.87 3.84
C THR A 98 5.59 22.47 5.23
N LYS A 99 6.42 21.86 6.08
CA LYS A 99 6.59 22.17 7.51
C LYS A 99 5.28 22.16 8.32
N LYS A 100 4.22 21.53 7.78
CA LYS A 100 2.93 21.34 8.43
C LYS A 100 2.85 19.94 9.04
N PRO A 101 2.03 19.69 10.07
CA PRO A 101 1.83 18.36 10.64
C PRO A 101 0.97 17.47 9.73
N ILE A 102 1.46 17.23 8.52
CA ILE A 102 0.87 16.29 7.55
C ILE A 102 1.69 15.02 7.53
N TYR A 103 1.04 13.91 7.76
CA TYR A 103 1.67 12.59 7.84
C TYR A 103 1.18 11.71 6.69
N VAL A 104 2.09 10.89 6.14
CA VAL A 104 1.77 9.92 5.08
C VAL A 104 2.33 8.57 5.50
N THR A 105 1.45 7.61 5.72
CA THR A 105 1.79 6.25 6.16
C THR A 105 1.49 5.23 5.07
N ASP A 106 2.49 4.47 4.70
CA ASP A 106 2.44 3.33 3.79
C ASP A 106 2.44 2.04 4.62
N ILE A 107 1.31 1.36 4.67
CA ILE A 107 1.17 0.05 5.33
C ILE A 107 1.45 -1.03 4.29
N ARG A 108 2.41 -1.91 4.60
CA ARG A 108 2.84 -3.02 3.72
C ARG A 108 2.53 -4.37 4.35
N PRO A 109 1.31 -4.89 4.21
CA PRO A 109 1.00 -6.23 4.67
C PRO A 109 1.75 -7.29 3.85
N GLY A 110 2.10 -8.40 4.51
CA GLY A 110 2.26 -9.68 3.86
C GLY A 110 0.92 -10.41 3.79
N PHE A 111 0.93 -11.73 3.92
CA PHE A 111 -0.31 -12.49 3.90
C PHE A 111 -1.13 -12.25 5.18
N VAL A 112 -2.39 -11.88 4.98
CA VAL A 112 -3.42 -11.72 6.01
C VAL A 112 -4.59 -12.60 5.61
N ASP A 113 -5.17 -13.29 6.56
CA ASP A 113 -6.33 -14.17 6.36
C ASP A 113 -7.57 -13.38 5.93
N THR A 114 -7.67 -13.14 4.61
CA THR A 114 -8.74 -12.39 3.95
C THR A 114 -9.08 -13.04 2.61
N ASP A 115 -10.24 -12.74 2.07
CA ASP A 115 -10.69 -13.23 0.77
C ASP A 115 -9.77 -12.82 -0.40
N MET A 116 -8.95 -11.80 -0.19
CA MET A 116 -7.93 -11.37 -1.15
C MET A 116 -6.66 -12.25 -1.12
N ALA A 117 -6.44 -13.00 -0.05
CA ALA A 117 -5.30 -13.90 0.06
C ALA A 117 -5.54 -15.14 -0.80
N LYS A 118 -5.12 -15.08 -2.07
CA LYS A 118 -5.28 -16.14 -3.07
C LYS A 118 -3.93 -16.80 -3.38
N GLY A 119 -3.98 -18.04 -3.90
CA GLY A 119 -2.81 -18.81 -4.34
C GLY A 119 -2.23 -19.74 -3.28
N GLU A 120 -1.41 -20.67 -3.75
CA GLU A 120 -0.68 -21.65 -2.92
C GLU A 120 0.61 -21.05 -2.35
N GLY A 121 1.21 -21.75 -1.38
CA GLY A 121 2.51 -21.37 -0.82
C GLY A 121 2.48 -20.17 0.13
N GLN A 122 1.30 -19.80 0.64
CA GLN A 122 1.21 -18.74 1.64
C GLN A 122 1.88 -19.16 2.95
N PHE A 123 2.72 -18.32 3.49
CA PHE A 123 3.38 -18.53 4.77
C PHE A 123 3.25 -17.29 5.67
N TRP A 124 3.34 -17.50 6.97
CA TRP A 124 3.20 -16.43 7.95
C TRP A 124 1.90 -15.63 7.84
N VAL A 125 0.83 -16.30 7.44
CA VAL A 125 -0.50 -15.70 7.37
C VAL A 125 -0.89 -15.15 8.75
N ALA A 126 -1.32 -13.91 8.79
CA ALA A 126 -1.72 -13.24 10.02
C ALA A 126 -3.25 -13.24 10.16
N PRO A 127 -3.80 -13.55 11.36
CA PRO A 127 -5.21 -13.31 11.62
C PRO A 127 -5.58 -11.83 11.42
N LYS A 128 -6.81 -11.57 10.93
CA LYS A 128 -7.33 -10.21 10.63
C LYS A 128 -7.19 -9.27 11.81
N GLU A 129 -7.55 -9.73 13.02
CA GLU A 129 -7.52 -8.93 14.24
C GLU A 129 -6.09 -8.54 14.64
N LYS A 130 -5.13 -9.45 14.45
CA LYS A 130 -3.72 -9.17 14.70
C LYS A 130 -3.19 -8.13 13.72
N ALA A 131 -3.53 -8.27 12.45
CA ALA A 131 -3.17 -7.30 11.42
C ALA A 131 -3.75 -5.92 11.74
N ALA A 132 -5.04 -5.84 12.03
CA ALA A 132 -5.74 -4.60 12.39
C ALA A 132 -5.11 -3.91 13.60
N ARG A 133 -4.84 -4.64 14.69
CA ARG A 133 -4.16 -4.06 15.88
C ARG A 133 -2.79 -3.48 15.53
N GLN A 134 -2.02 -4.15 14.67
CA GLN A 134 -0.72 -3.64 14.25
C GLN A 134 -0.83 -2.39 13.37
N ILE A 135 -1.80 -2.37 12.45
CA ILE A 135 -2.09 -1.20 11.60
C ILE A 135 -2.44 0.01 12.47
N VAL A 136 -3.38 -0.14 13.40
CA VAL A 136 -3.75 0.93 14.34
C VAL A 136 -2.53 1.43 15.13
N GLY A 137 -1.68 0.52 15.61
CA GLY A 137 -0.46 0.89 16.31
C GLY A 137 0.56 1.66 15.46
N ILE A 138 0.65 1.36 14.14
CA ILE A 138 1.47 2.09 13.19
C ILE A 138 0.90 3.49 12.95
N ILE A 139 -0.41 3.60 12.73
CA ILE A 139 -1.13 4.87 12.51
C ILE A 139 -0.98 5.80 13.70
N LYS A 140 -1.26 5.33 14.92
CA LYS A 140 -1.11 6.12 16.16
C LYS A 140 0.31 6.66 16.34
N LYS A 141 1.33 5.94 15.89
CA LYS A 141 2.74 6.37 15.94
C LYS A 141 3.15 7.23 14.75
N LYS A 142 2.26 7.53 13.81
CA LYS A 142 2.52 8.33 12.60
C LYS A 142 3.75 7.85 11.82
N LYS A 143 3.97 6.54 11.75
CA LYS A 143 5.13 5.97 11.04
C LYS A 143 4.97 6.14 9.54
N GLY A 144 6.02 6.56 8.84
CA GLY A 144 6.01 6.69 7.37
C GLY A 144 5.84 5.35 6.65
N ILE A 145 6.38 4.26 7.22
CA ILE A 145 6.25 2.90 6.66
C ILE A 145 5.97 1.92 7.79
N GLY A 146 5.04 1.00 7.57
CA GLY A 146 4.73 -0.08 8.50
C GLY A 146 4.54 -1.42 7.81
N TYR A 147 5.26 -2.46 8.27
CA TYR A 147 5.07 -3.84 7.81
C TYR A 147 4.12 -4.60 8.74
N VAL A 148 3.19 -5.36 8.18
CA VAL A 148 2.20 -6.17 8.88
C VAL A 148 2.23 -7.62 8.34
N THR A 149 2.66 -8.60 9.13
CA THR A 149 3.27 -8.45 10.46
C THR A 149 4.69 -7.92 10.36
N LYS A 150 5.26 -7.46 11.49
CA LYS A 150 6.59 -6.81 11.52
C LYS A 150 7.71 -7.64 10.85
N ARG A 151 7.65 -8.97 10.91
CA ARG A 151 8.65 -9.87 10.31
C ARG A 151 8.76 -9.77 8.79
N TRP A 152 7.71 -9.27 8.11
CA TRP A 152 7.73 -9.03 6.67
C TRP A 152 8.74 -7.97 6.23
N TRP A 153 9.20 -7.13 7.16
CA TRP A 153 10.32 -6.22 6.89
C TRP A 153 11.61 -6.97 6.51
N ILE A 154 11.87 -8.14 7.14
CA ILE A 154 13.04 -8.98 6.81
C ILE A 154 12.91 -9.48 5.37
N ILE A 155 11.74 -10.04 5.03
CA ILE A 155 11.46 -10.52 3.66
C ILE A 155 11.59 -9.40 2.64
N ALA A 156 11.06 -8.20 2.93
CA ALA A 156 11.18 -7.04 2.05
C ALA A 156 12.64 -6.67 1.77
N LYS A 157 13.50 -6.74 2.79
CA LYS A 157 14.95 -6.50 2.61
C LYS A 157 15.61 -7.60 1.77
N LEU A 158 15.33 -8.85 2.08
CA LEU A 158 15.88 -9.97 1.34
C LEU A 158 15.48 -9.92 -0.14
N LEU A 159 14.20 -9.71 -0.44
CA LEU A 159 13.70 -9.59 -1.82
C LEU A 159 14.43 -8.51 -2.62
N ARG A 160 14.78 -7.38 -1.99
CA ARG A 160 15.54 -6.30 -2.66
C ARG A 160 16.98 -6.67 -2.95
N LEU A 161 17.56 -7.55 -2.16
CA LEU A 161 18.96 -7.97 -2.30
C LEU A 161 19.15 -9.11 -3.30
N ILE A 162 18.08 -9.87 -3.64
CA ILE A 162 18.18 -10.95 -4.62
C ILE A 162 18.54 -10.39 -5.99
N PRO A 163 19.66 -10.80 -6.60
CA PRO A 163 20.02 -10.41 -7.97
C PRO A 163 18.94 -10.78 -8.97
N ASN A 164 18.75 -9.96 -10.00
CA ASN A 164 17.73 -10.21 -11.04
C ASN A 164 17.89 -11.58 -11.70
N GLU A 165 19.13 -12.02 -11.91
CA GLU A 165 19.44 -13.31 -12.55
C GLU A 165 18.94 -14.51 -11.73
N LEU A 166 18.89 -14.38 -10.41
CA LEU A 166 18.32 -15.41 -9.53
C LEU A 166 16.80 -15.26 -9.42
N TYR A 167 16.31 -14.03 -9.27
CA TYR A 167 14.88 -13.78 -9.09
C TYR A 167 14.03 -14.20 -10.30
N LYS A 168 14.54 -14.03 -11.54
CA LYS A 168 13.80 -14.43 -12.74
C LYS A 168 13.53 -15.94 -12.86
N LYS A 169 14.18 -16.76 -12.02
CA LYS A 169 13.99 -18.23 -11.99
C LYS A 169 12.92 -18.67 -10.97
N THR A 170 12.35 -17.72 -10.19
CA THR A 170 11.27 -17.97 -9.23
C THR A 170 9.91 -17.70 -9.87
#